data_1c6699425be2831ef6a2220a723786f1
#
_entry.id   1c6699425be2831ef6a2220a723786f1
#
_cell.length_a   1.000
_cell.length_b   1.000
_cell.length_c   1.000
_cell.angle_alpha   90.00
_cell.angle_beta   90.00
_cell.angle_gamma   90.00
#
_symmetry.space_group_name_H-M   'P 1'
#
loop_
_entity.id
_entity.type
_entity.pdbx_description
1 polymer ?
#
loop_
_entity_poly.entity_id
_entity_poly.type
_entity_poly.pdbx_seq_one_letter_code
_entity_poly.pdbx_strand_id
1 'polypeptide(L)'
;MSEQLRQAALDFHEFPIPGKIAVTPTKSLETQHDLALAYSPGVAEPCLEIEKDPSAASRYTARANLVAVISNGTAVLGLGNIGALASKPVMEGKGVLFKKFAGINVFDIEINEHLSLIHIS
;
A
#
# COMPACT_ATOMS: atom_id res chain seq x y z
N MET A 1 21.30 16.16 -12.68
CA MET A 1 21.48 14.71 -12.42
C MET A 1 22.32 14.13 -13.56
N SER A 2 23.29 13.30 -13.23
CA SER A 2 24.09 12.64 -14.28
C SER A 2 23.26 11.60 -15.02
N GLU A 3 23.65 11.31 -16.26
CA GLU A 3 22.99 10.28 -17.05
C GLU A 3 23.16 8.89 -16.42
N GLN A 4 24.30 8.65 -15.78
CA GLN A 4 24.54 7.39 -15.07
C GLN A 4 23.57 7.19 -13.93
N LEU A 5 23.34 8.21 -13.11
CA LEU A 5 22.37 8.12 -12.02
C LEU A 5 20.96 7.98 -12.56
N ARG A 6 20.63 8.70 -13.60
CA ARG A 6 19.32 8.59 -14.24
C ARG A 6 19.03 7.16 -14.68
N GLN A 7 19.97 6.56 -15.42
CA GLN A 7 19.76 5.20 -15.92
C GLN A 7 19.73 4.18 -14.78
N ALA A 8 20.60 4.36 -13.79
CA ALA A 8 20.59 3.48 -12.61
C ALA A 8 19.27 3.55 -11.86
N ALA A 9 18.70 4.76 -11.74
CA ALA A 9 17.42 4.94 -11.07
C ALA A 9 16.28 4.28 -11.85
N LEU A 10 16.28 4.41 -13.16
CA LEU A 10 15.26 3.76 -13.99
C LEU A 10 15.37 2.24 -13.89
N ASP A 11 16.59 1.72 -13.98
CA ASP A 11 16.83 0.28 -13.85
C ASP A 11 16.42 -0.25 -12.47
N PHE A 12 16.70 0.51 -11.43
CA PHE A 12 16.31 0.15 -10.07
C PHE A 12 14.79 0.01 -9.93
N HIS A 13 14.04 0.87 -10.59
CA HIS A 13 12.58 0.84 -10.51
C HIS A 13 11.95 -0.23 -11.41
N GLU A 14 12.64 -0.64 -12.46
CA GLU A 14 12.10 -1.60 -13.41
C GLU A 14 12.50 -3.03 -13.11
N PHE A 15 13.71 -3.25 -12.58
CA PHE A 15 14.28 -4.59 -12.45
C PHE A 15 14.63 -4.93 -10.99
N PRO A 16 14.59 -6.20 -10.59
CA PRO A 16 14.12 -7.37 -11.37
C PRO A 16 12.60 -7.43 -11.53
N ILE A 17 11.86 -6.68 -10.72
CA ILE A 17 10.39 -6.62 -10.72
C ILE A 17 9.99 -5.16 -10.69
N PRO A 18 9.06 -4.72 -11.55
CA PRO A 18 8.61 -3.32 -11.52
C PRO A 18 8.11 -2.87 -10.15
N GLY A 19 8.51 -1.65 -9.78
CA GLY A 19 8.09 -1.03 -8.53
C GLY A 19 8.96 -1.42 -7.35
N LYS A 20 8.62 -0.89 -6.18
CA LYS A 20 9.40 -1.07 -4.96
C LYS A 20 8.65 -1.81 -3.85
N ILE A 21 7.38 -2.11 -4.05
CA ILE A 21 6.58 -2.79 -3.03
C ILE A 21 5.87 -3.99 -3.66
N ALA A 22 5.51 -4.93 -2.80
CA ALA A 22 4.70 -6.09 -3.18
C ALA A 22 3.67 -6.34 -2.10
N VAL A 23 2.57 -6.96 -2.48
CA VAL A 23 1.54 -7.40 -1.52
C VAL A 23 1.75 -8.90 -1.33
N THR A 24 2.00 -9.30 -0.10
CA THR A 24 2.35 -10.68 0.22
C THR A 24 1.35 -11.25 1.24
N PRO A 25 0.74 -12.40 0.94
CA PRO A 25 -0.05 -13.10 1.95
C PRO A 25 0.80 -13.52 3.14
N THR A 26 0.22 -13.48 4.33
CA THR A 26 0.90 -13.88 5.57
C THR A 26 0.55 -15.30 6.01
N LYS A 27 -0.42 -15.93 5.34
CA LYS A 27 -0.92 -17.26 5.65
C LYS A 27 -0.76 -18.16 4.45
N SER A 28 -0.62 -19.45 4.71
CA SER A 28 -0.59 -20.45 3.65
C SER A 28 -1.98 -20.68 3.08
N LEU A 29 -2.07 -20.88 1.76
CA LEU A 29 -3.30 -21.22 1.06
C LEU A 29 -3.05 -22.42 0.15
N GLU A 30 -2.60 -23.53 0.74
CA GLU A 30 -2.17 -24.70 -0.04
C GLU A 30 -3.19 -25.82 -0.04
N THR A 31 -4.11 -25.85 0.94
CA THR A 31 -5.07 -26.94 1.09
C THR A 31 -6.50 -26.42 1.06
N GLN A 32 -7.47 -27.34 0.87
CA GLN A 32 -8.88 -27.01 0.97
C GLN A 32 -9.23 -26.50 2.37
N HIS A 33 -8.57 -27.04 3.39
CA HIS A 33 -8.77 -26.58 4.75
C HIS A 33 -8.31 -25.13 4.91
N ASP A 34 -7.15 -24.78 4.36
CA ASP A 34 -6.64 -23.41 4.38
C ASP A 34 -7.65 -22.45 3.73
N LEU A 35 -8.19 -22.84 2.58
CA LEU A 35 -9.17 -22.03 1.88
C LEU A 35 -10.45 -21.84 2.70
N ALA A 36 -10.89 -22.90 3.38
CA ALA A 36 -12.07 -22.83 4.23
C ALA A 36 -11.87 -21.89 5.43
N LEU A 37 -10.65 -21.77 5.92
CA LEU A 37 -10.32 -20.82 7.00
C LEU A 37 -10.16 -19.40 6.49
N ALA A 38 -9.50 -19.26 5.34
CA ALA A 38 -9.16 -17.93 4.81
C ALA A 38 -10.35 -17.24 4.14
N TYR A 39 -11.28 -18.03 3.63
CA TYR A 39 -12.42 -17.50 2.90
C TYR A 39 -13.69 -18.21 3.37
N SER A 40 -14.38 -18.91 2.50
CA SER A 40 -15.69 -19.48 2.84
C SER A 40 -15.56 -20.92 3.34
N PRO A 41 -16.16 -21.28 4.48
CA PRO A 41 -17.06 -20.49 5.33
C PRO A 41 -16.41 -19.80 6.52
N GLY A 42 -15.14 -20.09 6.82
CA GLY A 42 -14.48 -19.65 8.06
C GLY A 42 -14.38 -18.14 8.21
N VAL A 43 -14.31 -17.41 7.10
CA VAL A 43 -14.15 -15.95 7.11
C VAL A 43 -15.32 -15.23 7.79
N ALA A 44 -16.47 -15.87 7.89
CA ALA A 44 -17.61 -15.31 8.59
C ALA A 44 -17.33 -15.06 10.07
N GLU A 45 -16.49 -15.89 10.69
CA GLU A 45 -16.25 -15.79 12.13
C GLU A 45 -15.52 -14.50 12.53
N PRO A 46 -14.37 -14.15 11.93
CA PRO A 46 -13.76 -12.86 12.26
C PRO A 46 -14.63 -11.68 11.84
N CYS A 47 -15.42 -11.79 10.77
CA CYS A 47 -16.34 -10.73 10.40
C CYS A 47 -17.34 -10.46 11.51
N LEU A 48 -17.92 -11.50 12.10
CA LEU A 48 -18.89 -11.35 13.18
C LEU A 48 -18.24 -10.80 14.46
N GLU A 49 -17.01 -11.20 14.75
CA GLU A 49 -16.30 -10.66 15.91
C GLU A 49 -16.02 -9.17 15.76
N ILE A 50 -15.64 -8.73 14.56
CA ILE A 50 -15.39 -7.31 14.28
C ILE A 50 -16.70 -6.52 14.34
N GLU A 51 -17.79 -7.09 13.85
CA GLU A 51 -19.10 -6.44 13.92
C GLU A 51 -19.50 -6.17 15.37
N LYS A 52 -19.25 -7.12 16.27
CA LYS A 52 -19.54 -6.94 17.69
C LYS A 52 -18.61 -5.93 18.36
N ASP A 53 -17.35 -5.93 17.97
CA ASP A 53 -16.31 -5.09 18.57
C ASP A 53 -15.35 -4.62 17.50
N PRO A 54 -15.51 -3.39 16.98
CA PRO A 54 -14.65 -2.88 15.91
C PRO A 54 -13.16 -2.90 16.24
N SER A 55 -12.77 -2.87 17.51
CA SER A 55 -11.36 -2.93 17.88
C SER A 55 -10.74 -4.28 17.52
N ALA A 56 -11.55 -5.32 17.33
CA ALA A 56 -11.07 -6.63 16.91
C ALA A 56 -10.50 -6.64 15.48
N ALA A 57 -10.75 -5.59 14.69
CA ALA A 57 -10.17 -5.48 13.35
C ALA A 57 -8.65 -5.54 13.40
N SER A 58 -8.02 -4.99 14.43
CA SER A 58 -6.56 -5.02 14.56
C SER A 58 -6.03 -6.40 14.96
N ARG A 59 -6.90 -7.32 15.39
CA ARG A 59 -6.50 -8.70 15.68
C ARG A 59 -6.66 -9.62 14.48
N TYR A 60 -7.63 -9.32 13.63
CA TYR A 60 -8.04 -10.25 12.57
C TYR A 60 -7.77 -9.75 11.16
N THR A 61 -7.25 -8.54 11.01
CA THR A 61 -6.97 -8.00 9.68
C THR A 61 -5.60 -7.33 9.63
N ALA A 62 -5.14 -7.05 8.40
CA ALA A 62 -3.90 -6.32 8.17
C ALA A 62 -3.94 -4.88 8.71
N ARG A 63 -5.09 -4.41 9.15
CA ARG A 63 -5.22 -3.09 9.77
C ARG A 63 -4.31 -2.94 11.00
N ALA A 64 -3.87 -4.05 11.57
CA ALA A 64 -2.92 -4.03 12.69
C ALA A 64 -1.62 -3.29 12.34
N ASN A 65 -1.17 -3.38 11.08
CA ASN A 65 0.11 -2.79 10.67
C ASN A 65 0.11 -2.48 9.18
N LEU A 66 -0.86 -1.70 8.73
CA LEU A 66 -0.95 -1.31 7.32
C LEU A 66 -1.48 0.11 7.22
N VAL A 67 -0.73 0.98 6.57
CA VAL A 67 -1.05 2.39 6.41
C VAL A 67 -1.09 2.73 4.93
N ALA A 68 -2.08 3.51 4.52
CA ALA A 68 -2.18 4.02 3.17
C ALA A 68 -1.62 5.44 3.09
N VAL A 69 -0.76 5.67 2.10
CA VAL A 69 -0.34 7.02 1.74
C VAL A 69 -1.17 7.44 0.53
N ILE A 70 -1.86 8.56 0.64
CA ILE A 70 -2.77 9.02 -0.41
C ILE A 70 -2.25 10.34 -0.97
N SER A 71 -2.18 10.43 -2.30
CA SER A 71 -1.69 11.61 -2.98
C SER A 71 -2.46 11.87 -4.26
N ASN A 72 -2.57 13.13 -4.66
CA ASN A 72 -3.08 13.48 -5.98
C ASN A 72 -1.96 13.97 -6.93
N GLY A 73 -0.70 13.96 -6.47
CA GLY A 73 0.44 14.30 -7.30
C GLY A 73 0.60 15.80 -7.59
N THR A 74 -0.06 16.66 -6.82
CA THR A 74 -0.04 18.11 -7.09
C THR A 74 1.15 18.83 -6.49
N ALA A 75 1.86 18.20 -5.53
CA ALA A 75 2.98 18.83 -4.85
C ALA A 75 4.05 17.79 -4.55
N VAL A 76 4.74 17.33 -5.59
CA VAL A 76 5.84 16.38 -5.47
C VAL A 76 7.15 17.12 -5.33
N LEU A 77 7.92 16.78 -4.31
CA LEU A 77 9.17 17.47 -3.99
C LEU A 77 10.11 17.54 -5.20
N GLY A 78 10.48 18.76 -5.57
CA GLY A 78 11.36 19.02 -6.70
C GLY A 78 10.70 18.98 -8.08
N LEU A 79 9.47 18.46 -8.18
CA LEU A 79 8.79 18.30 -9.46
C LEU A 79 7.44 19.03 -9.53
N GLY A 80 6.88 19.41 -8.38
CA GLY A 80 5.61 20.14 -8.31
C GLY A 80 4.42 19.28 -8.70
N ASN A 81 3.55 19.83 -9.53
CA ASN A 81 2.32 19.15 -9.94
C ASN A 81 2.58 18.30 -11.18
N ILE A 82 2.85 17.03 -10.99
CA ILE A 82 3.12 16.09 -12.08
C ILE A 82 1.98 15.09 -12.31
N GLY A 83 0.91 15.21 -11.53
CA GLY A 83 -0.26 14.35 -11.64
C GLY A 83 -0.18 13.09 -10.78
N ALA A 84 -1.33 12.43 -10.64
CA ALA A 84 -1.46 11.30 -9.73
C ALA A 84 -0.55 10.14 -10.13
N LEU A 85 -0.65 9.66 -11.36
CA LEU A 85 0.08 8.46 -11.78
C LEU A 85 1.59 8.65 -11.68
N ALA A 86 2.11 9.79 -12.13
CA ALA A 86 3.55 10.05 -12.12
C ALA A 86 4.11 10.21 -10.70
N SER A 87 3.28 10.47 -9.70
CA SER A 87 3.73 10.59 -8.31
C SER A 87 3.96 9.23 -7.64
N LYS A 88 3.49 8.14 -8.24
CA LYS A 88 3.55 6.82 -7.61
C LYS A 88 4.95 6.38 -7.20
N PRO A 89 6.02 6.56 -8.00
CA PRO A 89 7.35 6.17 -7.54
C PRO A 89 7.78 6.85 -6.24
N VAL A 90 7.43 8.13 -6.06
CA VAL A 90 7.74 8.85 -4.83
C VAL A 90 6.94 8.29 -3.65
N MET A 91 5.66 8.00 -3.87
CA MET A 91 4.79 7.46 -2.83
C MET A 91 5.23 6.06 -2.40
N GLU A 92 5.63 5.22 -3.35
CA GLU A 92 6.20 3.91 -3.02
C GLU A 92 7.50 4.07 -2.23
N GLY A 93 8.32 5.05 -2.59
CA GLY A 93 9.53 5.36 -1.85
C GLY A 93 9.26 5.71 -0.39
N LYS A 94 8.22 6.50 -0.13
CA LYS A 94 7.79 6.79 1.24
C LYS A 94 7.41 5.51 1.97
N GLY A 95 6.68 4.62 1.34
CA GLY A 95 6.29 3.35 1.92
C GLY A 95 7.49 2.48 2.30
N VAL A 96 8.48 2.41 1.42
CA VAL A 96 9.70 1.65 1.67
C VAL A 96 10.46 2.21 2.87
N LEU A 97 10.53 3.54 3.00
CA LEU A 97 11.19 4.17 4.14
C LEU A 97 10.48 3.88 5.45
N PHE A 98 9.15 3.93 5.47
CA PHE A 98 8.37 3.56 6.64
C PHE A 98 8.63 2.11 7.04
N LYS A 99 8.70 1.21 6.07
CA LYS A 99 8.98 -0.20 6.35
C LYS A 99 10.36 -0.37 6.93
N LYS A 100 11.36 0.26 6.33
CA LYS A 100 12.75 0.12 6.75
C LYS A 100 12.99 0.68 8.15
N PHE A 101 12.46 1.85 8.46
CA PHE A 101 12.81 2.56 9.69
C PHE A 101 11.80 2.36 10.81
N ALA A 102 10.56 1.99 10.51
CA ALA A 102 9.52 1.84 11.52
C ALA A 102 8.84 0.47 11.51
N GLY A 103 9.14 -0.39 10.54
CA GLY A 103 8.51 -1.70 10.45
C GLY A 103 7.04 -1.65 10.04
N ILE A 104 6.57 -0.51 9.53
CA ILE A 104 5.18 -0.34 9.15
C ILE A 104 4.99 -0.72 7.69
N ASN A 105 4.02 -1.57 7.40
CA ASN A 105 3.63 -1.89 6.04
C ASN A 105 2.82 -0.73 5.46
N VAL A 106 3.21 -0.25 4.29
CA VAL A 106 2.60 0.91 3.67
C VAL A 106 2.30 0.61 2.21
N PHE A 107 1.15 1.03 1.74
CA PHE A 107 0.82 1.06 0.32
C PHE A 107 0.36 2.46 -0.06
N ASP A 108 0.39 2.76 -1.35
CA ASP A 108 0.05 4.08 -1.85
C ASP A 108 -1.20 4.04 -2.70
N ILE A 109 -1.96 5.13 -2.65
CA ILE A 109 -3.13 5.34 -3.49
C ILE A 109 -2.97 6.71 -4.12
N GLU A 110 -2.97 6.76 -5.44
CA GLU A 110 -2.94 8.01 -6.20
C GLU A 110 -4.34 8.28 -6.73
N ILE A 111 -4.87 9.45 -6.42
CA ILE A 111 -6.20 9.84 -6.87
C ILE A 111 -6.11 11.04 -7.81
N ASN A 112 -6.84 10.97 -8.91
CA ASN A 112 -6.86 12.05 -9.90
C ASN A 112 -7.98 13.04 -9.57
N GLU A 113 -7.83 13.74 -8.44
CA GLU A 113 -8.83 14.66 -7.93
C GLU A 113 -8.17 15.88 -7.29
N HIS A 114 -8.72 17.05 -7.47
CA HIS A 114 -8.20 18.26 -6.87
C HIS A 114 -8.83 18.44 -5.49
N LEU A 115 -7.95 18.54 -4.50
CA LEU A 115 -8.31 18.50 -3.09
C LEU A 115 -9.39 19.48 -2.67
N SER A 116 -9.33 20.69 -3.21
CA SER A 116 -10.27 21.74 -2.82
C SER A 116 -11.73 21.41 -3.08
N LEU A 117 -12.00 20.41 -3.93
CA LEU A 117 -13.34 20.00 -4.30
C LEU A 117 -13.78 18.71 -3.67
N ILE A 118 -12.91 18.07 -2.86
CA ILE A 118 -13.21 16.79 -2.24
C ILE A 118 -13.89 17.04 -0.90
N HIS A 119 -15.04 16.44 -0.74
CA HIS A 119 -15.71 16.42 0.55
C HIS A 119 -15.57 15.05 1.16
N ILE A 120 -14.85 15.00 2.26
CA ILE A 120 -14.71 13.79 3.04
C ILE A 120 -15.63 13.93 4.24
N SER A 121 -16.76 13.31 4.13
CA SER A 121 -17.74 13.32 5.21
C SER A 121 -17.81 11.98 5.89
#